data_bf64b169d74b7e0ef5dceeee7f648373
#
_entry.id   bf64b169d74b7e0ef5dceeee7f648373
#
_cell.length_a   1.000
_cell.length_b   1.000
_cell.length_c   1.000
_cell.angle_alpha   90.00
_cell.angle_beta   90.00
_cell.angle_gamma   90.00
#
_symmetry.space_group_name_H-M   'P 1'
#
loop_
_entity.id
_entity.type
_entity.pdbx_description
1 polymer ?
#
loop_
_entity_poly.entity_id
_entity_poly.type
_entity_poly.pdbx_seq_one_letter_code
_entity_poly.pdbx_strand_id
1 'polypeptide(L)'
;PMKDWLQKTKSAVIAVAITLLFAVANSILLLRDFYYLSLIPLAGLVLLLFITRFETGLLCMALLTPFAVDFALMPKMELSMPVEPMMILFSAMFFFRVLASRSYDLRILRHPVSIALMASLVWWAITSCTSALPFVSFKYLTARLWFVVPFFFAAAQIFRDKKRIRQFFWCYAIGLIAVIAIATAKTLGNFSDLQTLHRVMRPFYNDHTAYGCVIALFLPAAFYFIFSRNSKGWSRFFFLAIFALLIVGLFFSYCRAAWLSVLGAIGVYVLIRMGLKVKWMVLFFGIGVGAFFTYQSELIYKLGKNHQDSSYDLSGQIKSISNISTDASNLERLNRWASAFRMWKESPVLGCGPGTYSFLYASYQRSYQLSTIS
;
A
#
# COMPACT_ATOMS: atom_id res chain seq x y z
N PRO A 1 4.27 -53.90 -12.48
CA PRO A 1 4.47 -53.05 -13.66
C PRO A 1 3.17 -52.78 -14.43
N MET A 2 2.37 -53.83 -14.74
CA MET A 2 1.15 -53.68 -15.57
C MET A 2 0.00 -52.98 -14.80
N LYS A 3 -0.17 -53.24 -13.51
CA LYS A 3 -1.19 -52.54 -12.67
C LYS A 3 -0.89 -51.06 -12.52
N ASP A 4 0.39 -50.69 -12.33
CA ASP A 4 0.80 -49.27 -12.20
C ASP A 4 0.61 -48.52 -13.53
N TRP A 5 0.88 -49.16 -14.65
CA TRP A 5 0.63 -48.59 -15.97
C TRP A 5 -0.86 -48.38 -16.24
N LEU A 6 -1.71 -49.39 -15.92
CA LEU A 6 -3.17 -49.28 -16.04
C LEU A 6 -3.74 -48.17 -15.12
N GLN A 7 -3.21 -48.00 -13.93
CA GLN A 7 -3.64 -46.99 -12.99
C GLN A 7 -3.23 -45.59 -13.46
N LYS A 8 -2.01 -45.42 -14.00
CA LYS A 8 -1.57 -44.15 -14.64
C LYS A 8 -2.40 -43.80 -15.86
N THR A 9 -2.73 -44.79 -16.71
CA THR A 9 -3.54 -44.55 -17.90
C THR A 9 -4.97 -44.13 -17.52
N LYS A 10 -5.59 -44.81 -16.53
CA LYS A 10 -6.92 -44.41 -16.03
C LYS A 10 -6.91 -43.00 -15.45
N SER A 11 -5.92 -42.63 -14.64
CA SER A 11 -5.83 -41.28 -14.08
C SER A 11 -5.62 -40.23 -15.16
N ALA A 12 -4.84 -40.50 -16.21
CA ALA A 12 -4.67 -39.61 -17.34
C ALA A 12 -5.96 -39.41 -18.15
N VAL A 13 -6.71 -40.48 -18.42
CA VAL A 13 -8.01 -40.42 -19.11
C VAL A 13 -9.02 -39.60 -18.31
N ILE A 14 -9.10 -39.82 -16.98
CA ILE A 14 -9.97 -39.06 -16.09
C ILE A 14 -9.58 -37.59 -16.10
N ALA A 15 -8.28 -37.26 -16.02
CA ALA A 15 -7.80 -35.89 -16.08
C ALA A 15 -8.17 -35.19 -17.39
N VAL A 16 -7.99 -35.86 -18.52
CA VAL A 16 -8.38 -35.36 -19.85
C VAL A 16 -9.89 -35.13 -19.92
N ALA A 17 -10.69 -36.09 -19.45
CA ALA A 17 -12.15 -35.96 -19.45
C ALA A 17 -12.63 -34.76 -18.60
N ILE A 18 -12.04 -34.56 -17.40
CA ILE A 18 -12.35 -33.39 -16.52
C ILE A 18 -11.94 -32.10 -17.23
N THR A 19 -10.77 -32.06 -17.87
CA THR A 19 -10.30 -30.87 -18.57
C THR A 19 -11.21 -30.50 -19.75
N LEU A 20 -11.64 -31.51 -20.53
CA LEU A 20 -12.58 -31.29 -21.65
C LEU A 20 -13.96 -30.82 -21.16
N LEU A 21 -14.48 -31.46 -20.09
CA LEU A 21 -15.75 -31.05 -19.48
C LEU A 21 -15.67 -29.60 -18.96
N PHE A 22 -14.58 -29.25 -18.30
CA PHE A 22 -14.33 -27.87 -17.86
C PHE A 22 -14.27 -26.91 -19.03
N ALA A 23 -13.53 -27.24 -20.11
CA ALA A 23 -13.39 -26.41 -21.29
C ALA A 23 -14.76 -26.14 -21.97
N VAL A 24 -15.58 -27.20 -22.14
CA VAL A 24 -16.93 -27.06 -22.69
C VAL A 24 -17.83 -26.20 -21.81
N ALA A 25 -17.86 -26.48 -20.50
CA ALA A 25 -18.66 -25.70 -19.54
C ALA A 25 -18.24 -24.23 -19.52
N ASN A 26 -16.92 -23.99 -19.49
CA ASN A 26 -16.37 -22.63 -19.53
C ASN A 26 -16.73 -21.89 -20.82
N SER A 27 -16.64 -22.56 -21.96
CA SER A 27 -17.03 -21.97 -23.25
C SER A 27 -18.51 -21.59 -23.32
N ILE A 28 -19.39 -22.45 -22.79
CA ILE A 28 -20.84 -22.18 -22.72
C ILE A 28 -21.12 -20.98 -21.80
N LEU A 29 -20.43 -20.89 -20.66
CA LEU A 29 -20.62 -19.79 -19.72
C LEU A 29 -20.05 -18.47 -20.24
N LEU A 30 -18.93 -18.50 -20.97
CA LEU A 30 -18.37 -17.32 -21.66
C LEU A 30 -19.34 -16.74 -22.69
N LEU A 31 -20.06 -17.58 -23.42
CA LEU A 31 -21.11 -17.16 -24.36
C LEU A 31 -22.32 -16.49 -23.65
N ARG A 32 -22.44 -16.67 -22.33
CA ARG A 32 -23.47 -16.03 -21.48
C ARG A 32 -22.89 -14.90 -20.61
N ASP A 33 -21.75 -14.32 -20.99
CA ASP A 33 -21.04 -13.26 -20.26
C ASP A 33 -20.65 -13.62 -18.81
N PHE A 34 -20.57 -14.93 -18.50
CA PHE A 34 -20.18 -15.41 -17.18
C PHE A 34 -18.72 -15.85 -17.17
N TYR A 35 -17.81 -14.94 -16.78
CA TYR A 35 -16.36 -15.11 -16.86
C TYR A 35 -15.72 -15.77 -15.64
N TYR A 36 -16.45 -15.91 -14.52
CA TYR A 36 -15.89 -16.35 -13.24
C TYR A 36 -15.32 -17.76 -13.26
N LEU A 37 -15.86 -18.66 -14.08
CA LEU A 37 -15.38 -20.04 -14.19
C LEU A 37 -13.93 -20.09 -14.74
N SER A 38 -13.57 -19.16 -15.60
CA SER A 38 -12.21 -19.04 -16.18
C SER A 38 -11.14 -18.73 -15.13
N LEU A 39 -11.52 -18.20 -13.97
CA LEU A 39 -10.59 -17.88 -12.88
C LEU A 39 -10.22 -19.12 -12.05
N ILE A 40 -10.97 -20.22 -12.14
CA ILE A 40 -10.73 -21.43 -11.32
C ILE A 40 -9.34 -22.04 -11.57
N PRO A 41 -8.87 -22.25 -12.82
CA PRO A 41 -7.52 -22.77 -13.06
C PRO A 41 -6.43 -21.86 -12.50
N LEU A 42 -6.60 -20.54 -12.63
CA LEU A 42 -5.67 -19.55 -12.08
C LEU A 42 -5.64 -19.62 -10.55
N ALA A 43 -6.81 -19.67 -9.91
CA ALA A 43 -6.92 -19.82 -8.46
C ALA A 43 -6.28 -21.14 -7.97
N GLY A 44 -6.49 -22.23 -8.71
CA GLY A 44 -5.86 -23.54 -8.43
C GLY A 44 -4.34 -23.49 -8.54
N LEU A 45 -3.80 -22.78 -9.54
CA LEU A 45 -2.37 -22.59 -9.73
C LEU A 45 -1.75 -21.74 -8.60
N VAL A 46 -2.44 -20.68 -8.19
CA VAL A 46 -2.02 -19.85 -7.03
C VAL A 46 -2.05 -20.67 -5.75
N LEU A 47 -3.09 -21.47 -5.54
CA LEU A 47 -3.19 -22.36 -4.39
C LEU A 47 -2.04 -23.37 -4.37
N LEU A 48 -1.77 -24.02 -5.49
CA LEU A 48 -0.66 -24.97 -5.65
C LEU A 48 0.70 -24.30 -5.37
N LEU A 49 0.90 -23.08 -5.84
CA LEU A 49 2.09 -22.28 -5.55
C LEU A 49 2.23 -22.05 -4.04
N PHE A 50 1.17 -21.68 -3.35
CA PHE A 50 1.21 -21.42 -1.90
C PHE A 50 1.45 -22.67 -1.08
N ILE A 51 0.91 -23.83 -1.54
CA ILE A 51 1.16 -25.13 -0.88
C ILE A 51 2.62 -25.55 -1.07
N THR A 52 3.12 -25.51 -2.30
CA THR A 52 4.44 -26.07 -2.66
C THR A 52 5.58 -25.10 -2.40
N ARG A 53 5.38 -23.82 -2.67
CA ARG A 53 6.39 -22.76 -2.61
C ARG A 53 5.89 -21.52 -1.85
N PHE A 54 5.56 -21.71 -0.57
CA PHE A 54 4.94 -20.68 0.27
C PHE A 54 5.68 -19.34 0.24
N GLU A 55 7.03 -19.34 0.37
CA GLU A 55 7.84 -18.13 0.34
C GLU A 55 7.77 -17.42 -1.02
N THR A 56 7.69 -18.18 -2.11
CA THR A 56 7.52 -17.64 -3.47
C THR A 56 6.16 -16.97 -3.62
N GLY A 57 5.14 -17.47 -2.92
CA GLY A 57 3.81 -16.83 -2.88
C GLY A 57 3.85 -15.38 -2.39
N LEU A 58 4.62 -15.10 -1.34
CA LEU A 58 4.83 -13.73 -0.86
C LEU A 58 5.52 -12.85 -1.93
N LEU A 59 6.50 -13.42 -2.65
CA LEU A 59 7.20 -12.71 -3.72
C LEU A 59 6.29 -12.41 -4.91
N CYS A 60 5.41 -13.36 -5.28
CA CYS A 60 4.40 -13.14 -6.32
C CYS A 60 3.40 -12.04 -5.92
N MET A 61 2.94 -12.03 -4.67
CA MET A 61 2.10 -10.93 -4.18
C MET A 61 2.83 -9.59 -4.28
N ALA A 62 4.11 -9.53 -3.90
CA ALA A 62 4.92 -8.30 -4.02
C ALA A 62 5.01 -7.82 -5.47
N LEU A 63 5.21 -8.73 -6.43
CA LEU A 63 5.26 -8.40 -7.86
C LEU A 63 3.93 -7.85 -8.38
N LEU A 64 2.82 -8.44 -7.93
CA LEU A 64 1.48 -8.09 -8.40
C LEU A 64 0.87 -6.87 -7.69
N THR A 65 1.38 -6.51 -6.51
CA THR A 65 0.84 -5.37 -5.74
C THR A 65 0.77 -4.05 -6.53
N PRO A 66 1.78 -3.63 -7.31
CA PRO A 66 1.69 -2.41 -8.11
C PRO A 66 0.64 -2.47 -9.23
N PHE A 67 0.24 -3.68 -9.65
CA PHE A 67 -0.79 -3.90 -10.68
C PHE A 67 -2.19 -4.07 -10.10
N ALA A 68 -2.36 -3.95 -8.78
CA ALA A 68 -3.66 -4.10 -8.16
C ALA A 68 -4.65 -3.06 -8.71
N VAL A 69 -5.85 -3.51 -9.07
CA VAL A 69 -6.93 -2.68 -9.58
C VAL A 69 -8.16 -2.93 -8.72
N ASP A 70 -8.82 -1.86 -8.30
CA ASP A 70 -10.00 -1.96 -7.47
C ASP A 70 -11.23 -2.29 -8.34
N PHE A 71 -11.87 -3.40 -8.03
CA PHE A 71 -13.12 -3.84 -8.63
C PHE A 71 -14.26 -3.74 -7.62
N ALA A 72 -15.33 -3.07 -8.00
CA ALA A 72 -16.56 -3.03 -7.23
C ALA A 72 -17.29 -4.38 -7.37
N LEU A 73 -17.29 -5.19 -6.32
CA LEU A 73 -18.04 -6.45 -6.26
C LEU A 73 -19.51 -6.23 -5.92
N MET A 74 -19.80 -5.23 -5.10
CA MET A 74 -21.14 -4.82 -4.65
C MET A 74 -21.17 -3.30 -4.42
N PRO A 75 -22.35 -2.66 -4.38
CA PRO A 75 -22.47 -1.25 -4.02
C PRO A 75 -21.93 -1.02 -2.61
N LYS A 76 -20.72 -0.56 -2.42
CA LYS A 76 -19.96 -0.34 -1.17
C LYS A 76 -18.89 -1.40 -0.85
N MET A 77 -18.61 -2.35 -1.74
CA MET A 77 -17.56 -3.35 -1.52
C MET A 77 -16.61 -3.37 -2.73
N GLU A 78 -15.46 -2.78 -2.56
CA GLU A 78 -14.35 -2.82 -3.51
C GLU A 78 -13.35 -3.88 -3.06
N LEU A 79 -12.76 -4.57 -4.01
CA LEU A 79 -11.71 -5.58 -3.80
C LEU A 79 -10.55 -5.31 -4.77
N SER A 80 -9.35 -5.19 -4.24
CA SER A 80 -8.14 -4.95 -5.05
C SER A 80 -7.63 -6.26 -5.66
N MET A 81 -7.98 -6.47 -6.92
CA MET A 81 -7.59 -7.67 -7.66
C MET A 81 -6.20 -7.52 -8.30
N PRO A 82 -5.37 -8.56 -8.34
CA PRO A 82 -5.58 -9.91 -7.78
C PRO A 82 -5.07 -10.06 -6.34
N VAL A 83 -4.55 -9.00 -5.72
CA VAL A 83 -3.71 -9.09 -4.50
C VAL A 83 -4.51 -9.43 -3.26
N GLU A 84 -5.69 -8.82 -3.04
CA GLU A 84 -6.48 -9.10 -1.83
C GLU A 84 -6.94 -10.56 -1.73
N PRO A 85 -7.50 -11.20 -2.78
CA PRO A 85 -7.81 -12.62 -2.73
C PRO A 85 -6.57 -13.49 -2.45
N MET A 86 -5.41 -13.11 -3.01
CA MET A 86 -4.15 -13.81 -2.73
C MET A 86 -3.72 -13.62 -1.26
N MET A 87 -3.90 -12.44 -0.67
CA MET A 87 -3.61 -12.20 0.75
C MET A 87 -4.49 -13.04 1.66
N ILE A 88 -5.79 -13.15 1.36
CA ILE A 88 -6.72 -13.98 2.12
C ILE A 88 -6.30 -15.45 2.07
N LEU A 89 -6.08 -15.97 0.86
CA LEU A 89 -5.64 -17.35 0.65
C LEU A 89 -4.29 -17.64 1.33
N PHE A 90 -3.32 -16.73 1.18
CA PHE A 90 -2.01 -16.84 1.80
C PHE A 90 -2.11 -16.83 3.33
N SER A 91 -2.96 -16.00 3.90
CA SER A 91 -3.19 -15.93 5.35
C SER A 91 -3.78 -17.24 5.86
N ALA A 92 -4.78 -17.81 5.16
CA ALA A 92 -5.34 -19.12 5.50
C ALA A 92 -4.27 -20.22 5.47
N MET A 93 -3.45 -20.25 4.41
CA MET A 93 -2.34 -21.19 4.29
C MET A 93 -1.26 -20.99 5.36
N PHE A 94 -0.98 -19.76 5.73
CA PHE A 94 -0.05 -19.44 6.83
C PHE A 94 -0.55 -20.02 8.15
N PHE A 95 -1.81 -19.80 8.53
CA PHE A 95 -2.39 -20.39 9.72
C PHE A 95 -2.38 -21.92 9.68
N PHE A 96 -2.76 -22.53 8.55
CA PHE A 96 -2.69 -23.98 8.38
C PHE A 96 -1.27 -24.52 8.61
N ARG A 97 -0.25 -23.88 8.02
CA ARG A 97 1.16 -24.27 8.21
C ARG A 97 1.62 -24.13 9.65
N VAL A 98 1.26 -23.04 10.32
CA VAL A 98 1.61 -22.84 11.74
C VAL A 98 1.00 -23.93 12.61
N LEU A 99 -0.25 -24.29 12.35
CA LEU A 99 -0.94 -25.34 13.12
C LEU A 99 -0.41 -26.76 12.81
N ALA A 100 -0.19 -27.06 11.52
CA ALA A 100 0.21 -28.40 11.09
C ALA A 100 1.68 -28.70 11.37
N SER A 101 2.59 -27.76 11.09
CA SER A 101 4.03 -28.04 11.13
C SER A 101 4.74 -27.55 12.40
N ARG A 102 4.08 -26.73 13.23
CA ARG A 102 4.66 -26.07 14.40
C ARG A 102 6.01 -25.38 14.13
N SER A 103 6.28 -25.05 12.87
CA SER A 103 7.57 -24.54 12.40
C SER A 103 7.72 -23.02 12.54
N TYR A 104 6.72 -22.34 13.10
CA TYR A 104 6.75 -20.88 13.29
C TYR A 104 7.59 -20.52 14.52
N ASP A 105 8.49 -19.54 14.35
CA ASP A 105 9.28 -19.05 15.46
C ASP A 105 8.47 -18.12 16.37
N LEU A 106 8.07 -18.63 17.51
CA LEU A 106 7.31 -17.89 18.52
C LEU A 106 8.05 -16.67 19.10
N ARG A 107 9.38 -16.55 18.88
CA ARG A 107 10.13 -15.33 19.27
C ARG A 107 9.64 -14.11 18.54
N ILE A 108 9.13 -14.27 17.30
CA ILE A 108 8.53 -13.17 16.52
C ILE A 108 7.32 -12.61 17.28
N LEU A 109 6.48 -13.45 17.85
CA LEU A 109 5.29 -13.01 18.60
C LEU A 109 5.64 -12.28 19.91
N ARG A 110 6.78 -12.64 20.51
CA ARG A 110 7.26 -12.02 21.75
C ARG A 110 8.02 -10.72 21.53
N HIS A 111 8.27 -10.33 20.29
CA HIS A 111 8.94 -9.07 20.00
C HIS A 111 8.04 -7.87 20.38
N PRO A 112 8.56 -6.79 20.99
CA PRO A 112 7.76 -5.65 21.44
C PRO A 112 6.85 -5.07 20.35
N VAL A 113 7.33 -4.98 19.10
CA VAL A 113 6.54 -4.50 17.95
C VAL A 113 5.36 -5.43 17.66
N SER A 114 5.56 -6.74 17.73
CA SER A 114 4.48 -7.74 17.52
C SER A 114 3.43 -7.66 18.63
N ILE A 115 3.88 -7.48 19.90
CA ILE A 115 2.99 -7.32 21.04
C ILE A 115 2.15 -6.05 20.87
N ALA A 116 2.76 -4.92 20.51
CA ALA A 116 2.06 -3.67 20.27
C ALA A 116 1.05 -3.80 19.11
N LEU A 117 1.43 -4.48 18.02
CA LEU A 117 0.55 -4.72 16.90
C LEU A 117 -0.63 -5.62 17.27
N MET A 118 -0.38 -6.72 18.00
CA MET A 118 -1.46 -7.59 18.50
C MET A 118 -2.39 -6.85 19.47
N ALA A 119 -1.84 -6.04 20.36
CA ALA A 119 -2.63 -5.22 21.27
C ALA A 119 -3.52 -4.22 20.50
N SER A 120 -3.00 -3.61 19.43
CA SER A 120 -3.78 -2.72 18.56
C SER A 120 -4.90 -3.46 17.82
N LEU A 121 -4.66 -4.68 17.35
CA LEU A 121 -5.68 -5.51 16.71
C LEU A 121 -6.79 -5.93 17.68
N VAL A 122 -6.41 -6.31 18.91
CA VAL A 122 -7.39 -6.60 19.98
C VAL A 122 -8.20 -5.36 20.32
N TRP A 123 -7.56 -4.19 20.43
CA TRP A 123 -8.25 -2.92 20.66
C TRP A 123 -9.24 -2.60 19.54
N TRP A 124 -8.87 -2.78 18.28
CA TRP A 124 -9.77 -2.60 17.16
C TRP A 124 -10.92 -3.61 17.16
N ALA A 125 -10.71 -4.85 17.60
CA ALA A 125 -11.80 -5.81 17.76
C ALA A 125 -12.80 -5.34 18.83
N ILE A 126 -12.31 -4.88 19.98
CA ILE A 126 -13.15 -4.33 21.06
C ILE A 126 -13.95 -3.13 20.56
N THR A 127 -13.28 -2.17 19.92
CA THR A 127 -13.92 -0.94 19.42
C THR A 127 -14.82 -1.20 18.21
N SER A 128 -14.67 -2.30 17.49
CA SER A 128 -15.62 -2.73 16.46
C SER A 128 -16.93 -3.21 17.04
N CYS A 129 -16.91 -3.86 18.21
CA CYS A 129 -18.13 -4.30 18.91
C CYS A 129 -18.95 -3.11 19.44
N THR A 130 -18.30 -2.01 19.80
CA THR A 130 -18.94 -0.78 20.32
C THR A 130 -19.12 0.30 19.26
N SER A 131 -18.88 -0.04 18.01
CA SER A 131 -18.87 0.92 16.89
C SER A 131 -20.25 1.48 16.58
N ALA A 132 -20.31 2.76 16.18
CA ALA A 132 -21.50 3.38 15.61
C ALA A 132 -21.96 2.72 14.30
N LEU A 133 -21.03 2.11 13.55
CA LEU A 133 -21.27 1.37 12.31
C LEU A 133 -20.56 0.00 12.35
N PRO A 134 -21.11 -1.00 13.07
CA PRO A 134 -20.41 -2.27 13.32
C PRO A 134 -19.95 -2.99 12.05
N PHE A 135 -20.80 -3.04 11.02
CA PHE A 135 -20.47 -3.69 9.74
C PHE A 135 -19.21 -3.08 9.08
N VAL A 136 -19.11 -1.75 9.07
CA VAL A 136 -17.95 -1.04 8.52
C VAL A 136 -16.69 -1.36 9.33
N SER A 137 -16.82 -1.35 10.66
CA SER A 137 -15.70 -1.61 11.56
C SER A 137 -15.18 -3.05 11.48
N PHE A 138 -16.07 -4.03 11.40
CA PHE A 138 -15.67 -5.43 11.21
C PHE A 138 -15.06 -5.66 9.82
N LYS A 139 -15.59 -5.05 8.76
CA LYS A 139 -14.96 -5.07 7.43
C LYS A 139 -13.54 -4.51 7.48
N TYR A 140 -13.37 -3.36 8.15
CA TYR A 140 -12.05 -2.72 8.30
C TYR A 140 -11.08 -3.61 9.10
N LEU A 141 -11.52 -4.20 10.21
CA LEU A 141 -10.73 -5.13 11.01
C LEU A 141 -10.29 -6.35 10.19
N THR A 142 -11.22 -6.95 9.45
CA THR A 142 -10.94 -8.11 8.60
C THR A 142 -9.92 -7.76 7.51
N ALA A 143 -10.10 -6.63 6.83
CA ALA A 143 -9.14 -6.14 5.85
C ALA A 143 -7.73 -5.96 6.46
N ARG A 144 -7.66 -5.48 7.69
CA ARG A 144 -6.39 -5.31 8.39
C ARG A 144 -5.73 -6.63 8.77
N LEU A 145 -6.51 -7.64 9.15
CA LEU A 145 -5.99 -8.96 9.49
C LEU A 145 -5.34 -9.64 8.28
N TRP A 146 -6.01 -9.70 7.13
CA TRP A 146 -5.39 -10.32 5.95
C TRP A 146 -4.25 -9.51 5.36
N PHE A 147 -4.06 -8.24 5.78
CA PHE A 147 -2.88 -7.46 5.45
C PHE A 147 -1.71 -7.73 6.41
N VAL A 148 -1.99 -7.76 7.71
CA VAL A 148 -0.97 -7.92 8.76
C VAL A 148 -0.38 -9.34 8.75
N VAL A 149 -1.20 -10.36 8.50
CA VAL A 149 -0.72 -11.75 8.54
C VAL A 149 0.36 -12.02 7.49
N PRO A 150 0.18 -11.73 6.19
CA PRO A 150 1.23 -11.94 5.18
C PRO A 150 2.41 -10.98 5.33
N PHE A 151 2.13 -9.69 5.44
CA PHE A 151 3.18 -8.67 5.31
C PHE A 151 3.88 -8.31 6.62
N PHE A 152 3.41 -8.82 7.75
CA PHE A 152 4.14 -8.70 9.01
C PHE A 152 4.54 -10.08 9.55
N PHE A 153 3.59 -10.92 9.94
CA PHE A 153 3.92 -12.18 10.63
C PHE A 153 4.61 -13.20 9.71
N ALA A 154 4.10 -13.46 8.53
CA ALA A 154 4.74 -14.38 7.60
C ALA A 154 6.01 -13.76 7.00
N ALA A 155 6.00 -12.47 6.66
CA ALA A 155 7.17 -11.77 6.17
C ALA A 155 8.32 -11.77 7.19
N ALA A 156 8.05 -11.53 8.49
CA ALA A 156 9.06 -11.59 9.54
C ALA A 156 9.74 -12.96 9.64
N GLN A 157 9.00 -14.05 9.40
CA GLN A 157 9.55 -15.40 9.31
C GLN A 157 10.41 -15.60 8.06
N ILE A 158 9.91 -15.16 6.89
CA ILE A 158 10.54 -15.37 5.58
C ILE A 158 11.80 -14.49 5.44
N PHE A 159 11.77 -13.26 5.94
CA PHE A 159 12.86 -12.28 5.82
C PHE A 159 14.03 -12.50 6.78
N ARG A 160 14.04 -13.59 7.53
CA ARG A 160 15.24 -14.08 8.20
C ARG A 160 16.35 -14.40 7.20
N ASP A 161 16.00 -14.88 6.01
CA ASP A 161 16.94 -15.00 4.91
C ASP A 161 17.05 -13.65 4.18
N LYS A 162 18.25 -13.04 4.27
CA LYS A 162 18.56 -11.78 3.58
C LYS A 162 18.36 -11.84 2.06
N LYS A 163 18.46 -13.05 1.46
CA LYS A 163 18.16 -13.23 0.03
C LYS A 163 16.69 -12.93 -0.26
N ARG A 164 15.78 -13.34 0.64
CA ARG A 164 14.33 -13.11 0.47
C ARG A 164 13.95 -11.64 0.54
N ILE A 165 14.61 -10.85 1.40
CA ILE A 165 14.43 -9.38 1.44
C ILE A 165 14.78 -8.77 0.10
N ARG A 166 15.94 -9.16 -0.46
CA ARG A 166 16.39 -8.67 -1.76
C ARG A 166 15.46 -9.11 -2.89
N GLN A 167 14.98 -10.36 -2.88
CA GLN A 167 14.02 -10.87 -3.87
C GLN A 167 12.69 -10.13 -3.78
N PHE A 168 12.18 -9.90 -2.57
CA PHE A 168 10.94 -9.14 -2.34
C PHE A 168 11.05 -7.72 -2.90
N PHE A 169 12.14 -7.03 -2.61
CA PHE A 169 12.40 -5.71 -3.17
C PHE A 169 12.36 -5.72 -4.70
N TRP A 170 13.06 -6.70 -5.32
CA TRP A 170 13.10 -6.81 -6.76
C TRP A 170 11.74 -7.13 -7.39
N CYS A 171 11.00 -8.07 -6.82
CA CYS A 171 9.67 -8.41 -7.31
C CYS A 171 8.76 -7.18 -7.31
N TYR A 172 8.75 -6.43 -6.21
CA TYR A 172 7.95 -5.21 -6.13
C TYR A 172 8.45 -4.13 -7.09
N ALA A 173 9.77 -3.92 -7.15
CA ALA A 173 10.38 -2.91 -8.02
C ALA A 173 10.08 -3.17 -9.50
N ILE A 174 10.11 -4.42 -9.97
CA ILE A 174 9.77 -4.79 -11.36
C ILE A 174 8.32 -4.41 -11.66
N GLY A 175 7.37 -4.76 -10.78
CA GLY A 175 5.97 -4.37 -10.93
C GLY A 175 5.79 -2.85 -10.94
N LEU A 176 6.44 -2.15 -10.01
CA LEU A 176 6.39 -0.69 -9.92
C LEU A 176 6.97 -0.01 -11.18
N ILE A 177 8.10 -0.50 -11.70
CA ILE A 177 8.73 0.03 -12.91
C ILE A 177 7.79 -0.10 -14.12
N ALA A 178 7.11 -1.22 -14.26
CA ALA A 178 6.15 -1.42 -15.34
C ALA A 178 4.99 -0.40 -15.23
N VAL A 179 4.46 -0.17 -14.03
CA VAL A 179 3.42 0.84 -13.80
C VAL A 179 3.92 2.25 -14.07
N ILE A 180 5.17 2.58 -13.66
CA ILE A 180 5.78 3.88 -13.95
C ILE A 180 5.91 4.07 -15.46
N ALA A 181 6.37 3.06 -16.19
CA ALA A 181 6.50 3.13 -17.65
C ALA A 181 5.14 3.39 -18.33
N ILE A 182 4.09 2.68 -17.91
CA ILE A 182 2.73 2.88 -18.43
C ILE A 182 2.21 4.30 -18.08
N ALA A 183 2.37 4.73 -16.83
CA ALA A 183 1.93 6.05 -16.38
C ALA A 183 2.69 7.18 -17.12
N THR A 184 4.01 7.04 -17.28
CA THR A 184 4.83 8.01 -18.00
C THR A 184 4.44 8.08 -19.48
N ALA A 185 4.22 6.94 -20.14
CA ALA A 185 3.77 6.89 -21.53
C ALA A 185 2.40 7.61 -21.72
N LYS A 186 1.47 7.39 -20.80
CA LYS A 186 0.18 8.11 -20.80
C LYS A 186 0.34 9.62 -20.56
N THR A 187 1.25 10.01 -19.68
CA THR A 187 1.57 11.42 -19.41
C THR A 187 2.09 12.11 -20.67
N LEU A 188 3.05 11.47 -21.38
CA LEU A 188 3.62 12.01 -22.61
C LEU A 188 2.59 12.20 -23.73
N GLY A 189 1.50 11.43 -23.75
CA GLY A 189 0.40 11.59 -24.70
C GLY A 189 -0.64 12.66 -24.34
N ASN A 190 -0.64 13.18 -23.11
CA ASN A 190 -1.73 14.03 -22.59
C ASN A 190 -1.22 15.26 -21.82
N PHE A 191 -0.21 15.95 -22.34
CA PHE A 191 0.37 17.13 -21.66
C PHE A 191 -0.55 18.34 -21.50
N SER A 192 -1.70 18.37 -22.16
CA SER A 192 -2.54 19.56 -22.28
C SER A 192 -3.52 19.77 -21.12
N ASP A 193 -3.75 18.79 -20.24
CA ASP A 193 -4.71 18.91 -19.16
C ASP A 193 -4.18 18.31 -17.84
N LEU A 194 -4.01 19.16 -16.83
CA LEU A 194 -3.50 18.78 -15.51
C LEU A 194 -4.45 17.90 -14.68
N GLN A 195 -5.75 18.05 -14.86
CA GLN A 195 -6.71 17.15 -14.19
C GLN A 195 -6.56 15.74 -14.73
N THR A 196 -6.30 15.61 -16.03
CA THR A 196 -6.00 14.33 -16.68
C THR A 196 -4.67 13.77 -16.16
N LEU A 197 -3.63 14.60 -15.96
CA LEU A 197 -2.33 14.17 -15.42
C LEU A 197 -2.44 13.56 -14.03
N HIS A 198 -3.28 14.09 -13.14
CA HIS A 198 -3.51 13.51 -11.81
C HIS A 198 -4.23 12.15 -11.83
N ARG A 199 -4.83 11.78 -12.96
CA ARG A 199 -5.55 10.51 -13.15
C ARG A 199 -4.80 9.49 -14.00
N VAL A 200 -3.66 9.85 -14.55
CA VAL A 200 -2.85 9.00 -15.46
C VAL A 200 -2.43 7.68 -14.79
N MET A 201 -2.25 7.68 -13.44
CA MET A 201 -1.88 6.51 -12.65
C MET A 201 -3.00 5.48 -12.55
N ARG A 202 -4.24 5.83 -12.89
CA ARG A 202 -5.35 4.88 -12.95
C ARG A 202 -5.15 3.89 -14.10
N PRO A 203 -5.55 2.61 -13.94
CA PRO A 203 -6.35 2.07 -12.83
C PRO A 203 -5.53 1.56 -11.64
N PHE A 204 -4.18 1.60 -11.68
CA PHE A 204 -3.31 0.96 -10.67
C PHE A 204 -3.23 1.71 -9.35
N TYR A 205 -3.28 3.03 -9.39
CA TYR A 205 -3.31 3.87 -8.20
C TYR A 205 -4.51 4.82 -8.28
N ASN A 206 -5.30 4.88 -7.22
CA ASN A 206 -6.48 5.74 -7.15
C ASN A 206 -6.12 7.22 -7.15
N ASP A 207 -4.92 7.53 -6.61
CA ASP A 207 -4.44 8.89 -6.37
C ASP A 207 -2.94 9.00 -6.70
N HIS A 208 -2.57 10.14 -7.26
CA HIS A 208 -1.18 10.51 -7.55
C HIS A 208 -0.31 10.58 -6.28
N THR A 209 -0.90 10.86 -5.10
CA THR A 209 -0.17 10.91 -3.83
C THR A 209 0.27 9.52 -3.40
N ALA A 210 -0.58 8.51 -3.48
CA ALA A 210 -0.24 7.12 -3.19
C ALA A 210 0.88 6.62 -4.11
N TYR A 211 0.79 6.92 -5.41
CA TYR A 211 1.82 6.60 -6.39
C TYR A 211 3.16 7.26 -6.06
N GLY A 212 3.17 8.57 -5.78
CA GLY A 212 4.37 9.30 -5.40
C GLY A 212 5.01 8.79 -4.10
N CYS A 213 4.20 8.48 -3.09
CA CYS A 213 4.68 7.95 -1.81
C CYS A 213 5.37 6.59 -1.96
N VAL A 214 4.82 5.69 -2.78
CA VAL A 214 5.42 4.38 -3.04
C VAL A 214 6.76 4.54 -3.76
N ILE A 215 6.85 5.41 -4.76
CA ILE A 215 8.12 5.69 -5.46
C ILE A 215 9.16 6.25 -4.48
N ALA A 216 8.77 7.23 -3.66
CA ALA A 216 9.65 7.84 -2.67
C ALA A 216 10.19 6.81 -1.66
N LEU A 217 9.39 5.81 -1.28
CA LEU A 217 9.81 4.71 -0.41
C LEU A 217 10.89 3.83 -1.05
N PHE A 218 10.82 3.60 -2.37
CA PHE A 218 11.76 2.74 -3.08
C PHE A 218 13.07 3.44 -3.47
N LEU A 219 13.08 4.75 -3.57
CA LEU A 219 14.27 5.52 -3.95
C LEU A 219 15.50 5.28 -3.06
N PRO A 220 15.43 5.34 -1.71
CA PRO A 220 16.57 5.08 -0.85
C PRO A 220 17.11 3.66 -1.00
N ALA A 221 16.23 2.68 -1.20
CA ALA A 221 16.63 1.29 -1.39
C ALA A 221 17.32 1.09 -2.75
N ALA A 222 16.83 1.68 -3.83
CA ALA A 222 17.46 1.68 -5.13
C ALA A 222 18.87 2.34 -5.07
N PHE A 223 18.96 3.49 -4.38
CA PHE A 223 20.23 4.16 -4.14
C PHE A 223 21.22 3.26 -3.39
N TYR A 224 20.79 2.59 -2.33
CA TYR A 224 21.62 1.64 -1.59
C TYR A 224 22.19 0.54 -2.49
N PHE A 225 21.37 -0.02 -3.40
CA PHE A 225 21.81 -1.10 -4.29
C PHE A 225 22.84 -0.64 -5.33
N ILE A 226 22.82 0.62 -5.77
CA ILE A 226 23.85 1.18 -6.68
C ILE A 226 25.24 1.10 -6.05
N PHE A 227 25.34 1.44 -4.75
CA PHE A 227 26.60 1.50 -4.01
C PHE A 227 26.94 0.21 -3.24
N SER A 228 26.11 -0.82 -3.36
CA SER A 228 26.37 -2.12 -2.73
C SER A 228 27.61 -2.78 -3.32
N ARG A 229 28.45 -3.38 -2.46
CA ARG A 229 29.66 -4.11 -2.87
C ARG A 229 29.41 -5.24 -3.87
N ASN A 230 28.16 -5.77 -3.89
CA ASN A 230 27.77 -6.85 -4.78
C ASN A 230 27.29 -6.36 -6.16
N SER A 231 27.20 -5.04 -6.36
CA SER A 231 26.75 -4.46 -7.64
C SER A 231 27.96 -4.07 -8.46
N LYS A 232 28.28 -4.89 -9.47
CA LYS A 232 29.39 -4.66 -10.40
C LYS A 232 28.92 -4.71 -11.85
N GLY A 233 29.54 -3.92 -12.72
CA GLY A 233 29.27 -3.94 -14.16
C GLY A 233 27.79 -3.73 -14.50
N TRP A 234 27.21 -4.64 -15.26
CA TRP A 234 25.83 -4.58 -15.74
C TRP A 234 24.78 -4.44 -14.64
N SER A 235 25.00 -5.05 -13.47
CA SER A 235 24.04 -4.93 -12.37
C SER A 235 23.98 -3.51 -11.81
N ARG A 236 25.11 -2.81 -11.74
CA ARG A 236 25.15 -1.40 -11.30
C ARG A 236 24.47 -0.47 -12.31
N PHE A 237 24.72 -0.69 -13.60
CA PHE A 237 24.03 0.07 -14.66
C PHE A 237 22.52 -0.11 -14.59
N PHE A 238 22.05 -1.34 -14.37
CA PHE A 238 20.63 -1.66 -14.23
C PHE A 238 20.00 -0.95 -13.01
N PHE A 239 20.69 -0.94 -11.86
CA PHE A 239 20.22 -0.20 -10.68
C PHE A 239 20.15 1.31 -10.92
N LEU A 240 21.11 1.85 -11.67
CA LEU A 240 21.15 3.25 -12.04
C LEU A 240 19.98 3.62 -12.96
N ALA A 241 19.68 2.76 -13.94
CA ALA A 241 18.52 2.93 -14.82
C ALA A 241 17.19 2.90 -14.05
N ILE A 242 17.04 1.96 -13.10
CA ILE A 242 15.87 1.92 -12.20
C ILE A 242 15.76 3.19 -11.37
N PHE A 243 16.85 3.62 -10.76
CA PHE A 243 16.86 4.83 -9.95
C PHE A 243 16.47 6.07 -10.77
N ALA A 244 17.02 6.20 -11.98
CA ALA A 244 16.64 7.27 -12.90
C ALA A 244 15.14 7.22 -13.26
N LEU A 245 14.61 6.05 -13.54
CA LEU A 245 13.19 5.87 -13.85
C LEU A 245 12.29 6.18 -12.65
N LEU A 246 12.70 5.82 -11.42
CA LEU A 246 12.00 6.20 -10.20
C LEU A 246 11.99 7.73 -10.01
N ILE A 247 13.10 8.43 -10.31
CA ILE A 247 13.14 9.89 -10.24
C ILE A 247 12.19 10.50 -11.26
N VAL A 248 12.16 10.00 -12.50
CA VAL A 248 11.22 10.44 -13.54
C VAL A 248 9.78 10.22 -13.09
N GLY A 249 9.46 9.04 -12.57
CA GLY A 249 8.13 8.73 -12.04
C GLY A 249 7.75 9.62 -10.86
N LEU A 250 8.69 9.91 -9.95
CA LEU A 250 8.46 10.83 -8.82
C LEU A 250 8.17 12.26 -9.30
N PHE A 251 8.92 12.72 -10.29
CA PHE A 251 8.71 14.05 -10.88
C PHE A 251 7.30 14.16 -11.48
N PHE A 252 6.90 13.22 -12.31
CA PHE A 252 5.57 13.18 -12.93
C PHE A 252 4.45 12.79 -11.96
N SER A 253 4.74 12.42 -10.72
CA SER A 253 3.70 12.20 -9.71
C SER A 253 3.03 13.50 -9.26
N TYR A 254 3.67 14.66 -9.46
CA TYR A 254 3.23 15.96 -8.95
C TYR A 254 2.88 15.96 -7.45
N CYS A 255 3.42 14.99 -6.69
CA CYS A 255 3.17 14.85 -5.27
C CYS A 255 4.22 15.58 -4.42
N ARG A 256 3.91 16.79 -3.99
CA ARG A 256 4.79 17.64 -3.15
C ARG A 256 5.26 16.94 -1.87
N ALA A 257 4.35 16.20 -1.22
CA ALA A 257 4.67 15.46 0.00
C ALA A 257 5.72 14.36 -0.25
N ALA A 258 5.65 13.68 -1.40
CA ALA A 258 6.63 12.67 -1.79
C ALA A 258 8.01 13.29 -2.05
N TRP A 259 8.09 14.45 -2.70
CA TRP A 259 9.35 15.19 -2.90
C TRP A 259 9.98 15.61 -1.57
N LEU A 260 9.18 16.17 -0.67
CA LEU A 260 9.64 16.54 0.67
C LEU A 260 10.11 15.33 1.49
N SER A 261 9.45 14.18 1.36
CA SER A 261 9.86 12.96 2.06
C SER A 261 11.23 12.45 1.60
N VAL A 262 11.55 12.57 0.31
CA VAL A 262 12.87 12.22 -0.23
C VAL A 262 13.94 13.19 0.29
N LEU A 263 13.67 14.49 0.31
CA LEU A 263 14.58 15.47 0.92
C LEU A 263 14.79 15.20 2.40
N GLY A 264 13.73 14.86 3.13
CA GLY A 264 13.81 14.44 4.54
C GLY A 264 14.67 13.18 4.73
N ALA A 265 14.51 12.18 3.85
CA ALA A 265 15.32 10.97 3.88
C ALA A 265 16.81 11.25 3.62
N ILE A 266 17.12 12.14 2.68
CA ILE A 266 18.50 12.61 2.42
C ILE A 266 19.04 13.33 3.66
N GLY A 267 18.25 14.22 4.27
CA GLY A 267 18.63 14.94 5.49
C GLY A 267 18.96 13.96 6.63
N VAL A 268 18.11 12.99 6.89
CA VAL A 268 18.34 11.94 7.90
C VAL A 268 19.61 11.15 7.58
N TYR A 269 19.82 10.77 6.32
CA TYR A 269 21.02 10.07 5.90
C TYR A 269 22.30 10.89 6.19
N VAL A 270 22.29 12.19 5.85
CA VAL A 270 23.42 13.09 6.11
C VAL A 270 23.68 13.20 7.62
N LEU A 271 22.65 13.40 8.44
CA LEU A 271 22.79 13.48 9.89
C LEU A 271 23.40 12.21 10.50
N ILE A 272 22.98 11.03 10.01
CA ILE A 272 23.58 9.75 10.42
C ILE A 272 25.05 9.67 9.99
N ARG A 273 25.39 10.10 8.78
CA ARG A 273 26.78 10.12 8.28
C ARG A 273 27.67 11.09 9.04
N MET A 274 27.13 12.18 9.56
CA MET A 274 27.83 13.12 10.45
C MET A 274 28.02 12.56 11.88
N GLY A 275 27.53 11.35 12.16
CA GLY A 275 27.70 10.69 13.48
C GLY A 275 26.74 11.20 14.54
N LEU A 276 25.68 11.93 14.18
CA LEU A 276 24.68 12.34 15.14
C LEU A 276 23.92 11.14 15.70
N LYS A 277 23.91 11.01 17.00
CA LYS A 277 23.19 9.91 17.68
C LYS A 277 21.68 10.10 17.50
N VAL A 278 20.97 9.01 17.23
CA VAL A 278 19.51 9.01 17.01
C VAL A 278 18.75 9.76 18.11
N LYS A 279 19.21 9.70 19.36
CA LYS A 279 18.60 10.43 20.50
C LYS A 279 18.54 11.95 20.27
N TRP A 280 19.56 12.54 19.64
CA TRP A 280 19.59 13.95 19.33
C TRP A 280 18.65 14.29 18.16
N MET A 281 18.56 13.41 17.17
CA MET A 281 17.63 13.56 16.05
C MET A 281 16.18 13.55 16.55
N VAL A 282 15.83 12.61 17.45
CA VAL A 282 14.51 12.54 18.07
C VAL A 282 14.24 13.78 18.92
N LEU A 283 15.24 14.27 19.67
CA LEU A 283 15.11 15.48 20.46
C LEU A 283 14.83 16.71 19.59
N PHE A 284 15.63 16.95 18.55
CA PHE A 284 15.43 18.07 17.64
C PHE A 284 14.10 17.99 16.90
N PHE A 285 13.69 16.79 16.46
CA PHE A 285 12.38 16.58 15.88
C PHE A 285 11.26 16.89 16.88
N GLY A 286 11.38 16.42 18.12
CA GLY A 286 10.41 16.69 19.19
C GLY A 286 10.31 18.19 19.52
N ILE A 287 11.44 18.90 19.59
CA ILE A 287 11.47 20.38 19.75
C ILE A 287 10.80 21.06 18.57
N GLY A 288 11.08 20.64 17.33
CA GLY A 288 10.47 21.20 16.13
C GLY A 288 8.95 21.00 16.09
N VAL A 289 8.47 19.82 16.46
CA VAL A 289 7.03 19.52 16.60
C VAL A 289 6.42 20.36 17.72
N GLY A 290 7.06 20.45 18.89
CA GLY A 290 6.60 21.30 20.00
C GLY A 290 6.50 22.78 19.62
N ALA A 291 7.53 23.32 18.97
CA ALA A 291 7.53 24.68 18.45
C ALA A 291 6.41 24.90 17.42
N PHE A 292 6.19 23.94 16.49
CA PHE A 292 5.09 24.03 15.55
C PHE A 292 3.75 24.14 16.26
N PHE A 293 3.46 23.30 17.24
CA PHE A 293 2.20 23.37 17.99
C PHE A 293 2.07 24.65 18.82
N THR A 294 3.16 25.23 19.32
CA THR A 294 3.14 26.47 20.08
C THR A 294 2.86 27.68 19.18
N TYR A 295 3.48 27.73 18.02
CA TYR A 295 3.39 28.87 17.10
C TYR A 295 2.40 28.68 15.95
N GLN A 296 1.63 27.57 15.93
CA GLN A 296 0.73 27.23 14.82
C GLN A 296 -0.30 28.33 14.52
N SER A 297 -0.87 28.99 15.54
CA SER A 297 -1.88 30.05 15.36
C SER A 297 -1.30 31.30 14.69
N GLU A 298 -0.09 31.68 15.07
CA GLU A 298 0.62 32.83 14.50
C GLU A 298 1.12 32.53 13.09
N LEU A 299 1.58 31.29 12.87
CA LEU A 299 1.99 30.80 11.55
C LEU A 299 0.81 30.74 10.58
N ILE A 300 -0.32 30.20 11.02
CA ILE A 300 -1.57 30.15 10.22
C ILE A 300 -2.07 31.54 9.90
N TYR A 301 -2.02 32.50 10.86
CA TYR A 301 -2.41 33.88 10.64
C TYR A 301 -1.51 34.60 9.63
N LYS A 302 -0.18 34.44 9.73
CA LYS A 302 0.79 35.05 8.79
C LYS A 302 0.69 34.45 7.39
N LEU A 303 0.47 33.13 7.31
CA LEU A 303 0.32 32.41 6.04
C LEU A 303 -1.05 32.67 5.38
N GLY A 304 -2.10 32.92 6.17
CA GLY A 304 -3.45 33.23 5.66
C GLY A 304 -3.57 34.57 4.93
N LYS A 305 -2.57 35.42 5.04
CA LYS A 305 -2.53 36.71 4.36
C LYS A 305 -2.10 36.67 2.89
N ASN A 306 -1.53 35.54 2.45
CA ASN A 306 -1.10 35.30 1.06
C ASN A 306 -2.20 34.58 0.27
N HIS A 307 -3.11 35.33 -0.32
CA HIS A 307 -4.08 34.83 -1.30
C HIS A 307 -3.35 34.54 -2.62
N GLN A 308 -2.88 33.32 -2.83
CA GLN A 308 -2.44 32.85 -4.14
C GLN A 308 -3.06 31.50 -4.42
N ASP A 309 -3.85 31.44 -5.50
CA ASP A 309 -4.34 30.20 -6.06
C ASP A 309 -3.18 29.25 -6.38
N SER A 310 -3.37 27.98 -6.19
CA SER A 310 -2.40 26.94 -6.55
C SER A 310 -2.13 27.04 -8.06
N SER A 311 -1.06 27.72 -8.43
CA SER A 311 -0.63 27.81 -9.81
C SER A 311 -0.02 26.47 -10.22
N TYR A 312 -0.31 26.07 -11.43
CA TYR A 312 0.10 24.78 -12.03
C TYR A 312 1.57 24.76 -12.49
N ASP A 313 2.29 25.85 -12.27
CA ASP A 313 3.72 25.97 -12.57
C ASP A 313 4.57 25.42 -11.41
N LEU A 314 5.74 24.84 -11.72
CA LEU A 314 6.69 24.30 -10.73
C LEU A 314 7.05 25.34 -9.66
N SER A 315 7.21 26.62 -10.05
CA SER A 315 7.48 27.71 -9.13
C SER A 315 6.28 27.96 -8.19
N GLY A 316 5.06 27.83 -8.69
CA GLY A 316 3.82 27.93 -7.92
C GLY A 316 3.64 26.74 -6.96
N GLN A 317 4.02 25.54 -7.36
CA GLN A 317 3.97 24.37 -6.48
C GLN A 317 4.97 24.47 -5.31
N ILE A 318 6.16 24.98 -5.55
CA ILE A 318 7.14 25.24 -4.49
C ILE A 318 6.64 26.31 -3.53
N LYS A 319 6.04 27.39 -4.04
CA LYS A 319 5.44 28.45 -3.21
C LYS A 319 4.21 27.94 -2.42
N SER A 320 3.42 27.03 -2.98
CA SER A 320 2.24 26.47 -2.31
C SER A 320 2.60 25.44 -1.22
N ILE A 321 3.82 24.89 -1.18
CA ILE A 321 4.31 24.08 -0.05
C ILE A 321 4.29 24.87 1.26
N SER A 322 4.62 26.17 1.20
CA SER A 322 4.62 27.08 2.35
C SER A 322 3.25 27.70 2.65
N ASN A 323 2.29 27.57 1.73
CA ASN A 323 0.98 28.21 1.85
C ASN A 323 -0.07 27.25 2.44
N ILE A 324 -0.19 27.21 3.77
CA ILE A 324 -1.04 26.26 4.49
C ILE A 324 -2.53 26.67 4.47
N SER A 325 -2.84 27.94 4.35
CA SER A 325 -4.20 28.45 4.61
C SER A 325 -5.05 28.70 3.36
N THR A 326 -4.44 28.89 2.20
CA THR A 326 -5.17 29.17 0.94
C THR A 326 -5.14 27.99 -0.03
N ASP A 327 -4.26 26.99 0.19
CA ASP A 327 -4.30 25.75 -0.56
C ASP A 327 -5.50 24.92 -0.08
N ALA A 328 -6.47 24.68 -0.96
CA ALA A 328 -7.70 23.93 -0.68
C ALA A 328 -7.41 22.54 -0.05
N SER A 329 -6.33 21.88 -0.47
CA SER A 329 -5.91 20.60 0.07
C SER A 329 -5.44 20.70 1.53
N ASN A 330 -4.72 21.75 1.88
CA ASN A 330 -4.25 21.95 3.25
C ASN A 330 -5.40 22.37 4.18
N LEU A 331 -6.30 23.21 3.70
CA LEU A 331 -7.48 23.62 4.45
C LEU A 331 -8.40 22.41 4.71
N GLU A 332 -8.60 21.54 3.74
CA GLU A 332 -9.36 20.31 3.92
C GLU A 332 -8.75 19.40 5.01
N ARG A 333 -7.43 19.25 5.04
CA ARG A 333 -6.75 18.46 6.09
C ARG A 333 -6.98 19.05 7.49
N LEU A 334 -6.88 20.37 7.63
CA LEU A 334 -7.15 21.07 8.89
C LEU A 334 -8.61 20.87 9.33
N ASN A 335 -9.56 20.96 8.40
CA ASN A 335 -10.98 20.74 8.67
C ASN A 335 -11.25 19.29 9.09
N ARG A 336 -10.62 18.31 8.44
CA ARG A 336 -10.68 16.90 8.82
C ARG A 336 -10.11 16.65 10.23
N TRP A 337 -8.98 17.26 10.56
CA TRP A 337 -8.42 17.15 11.91
C TRP A 337 -9.33 17.79 12.97
N ALA A 338 -9.87 18.98 12.68
CA ALA A 338 -10.81 19.63 13.60
C ALA A 338 -12.08 18.80 13.82
N SER A 339 -12.61 18.14 12.80
CA SER A 339 -13.73 17.22 12.90
C SER A 339 -13.35 15.97 13.70
N ALA A 340 -12.18 15.39 13.45
CA ALA A 340 -11.67 14.24 14.21
C ALA A 340 -11.51 14.55 15.71
N PHE A 341 -11.02 15.76 16.06
CA PHE A 341 -10.93 16.19 17.45
C PHE A 341 -12.30 16.33 18.11
N ARG A 342 -13.32 16.82 17.40
CA ARG A 342 -14.68 16.89 17.94
C ARG A 342 -15.26 15.49 18.17
N MET A 343 -15.10 14.58 17.21
CA MET A 343 -15.49 13.17 17.36
C MET A 343 -14.80 12.52 18.56
N TRP A 344 -13.50 12.74 18.70
CA TRP A 344 -12.72 12.20 19.82
C TRP A 344 -13.21 12.73 21.18
N LYS A 345 -13.57 14.01 21.28
CA LYS A 345 -14.09 14.59 22.53
C LYS A 345 -15.40 13.95 22.98
N GLU A 346 -16.26 13.54 22.06
CA GLU A 346 -17.51 12.85 22.40
C GLU A 346 -17.29 11.40 22.87
N SER A 347 -16.29 10.72 22.31
CA SER A 347 -15.99 9.32 22.63
C SER A 347 -14.49 9.10 22.79
N PRO A 348 -13.85 9.57 23.87
CA PRO A 348 -12.40 9.65 23.99
C PRO A 348 -11.71 8.29 24.15
N VAL A 349 -12.40 7.27 24.67
CA VAL A 349 -11.81 5.95 24.95
C VAL A 349 -12.08 4.96 23.81
N LEU A 350 -13.34 4.70 23.50
CA LEU A 350 -13.73 3.70 22.51
C LEU A 350 -13.84 4.27 21.10
N GLY A 351 -14.02 5.57 20.97
CA GLY A 351 -14.21 6.23 19.68
C GLY A 351 -15.52 5.81 19.01
N CYS A 352 -15.64 6.13 17.71
CA CYS A 352 -16.81 5.75 16.91
C CYS A 352 -16.65 4.40 16.19
N GLY A 353 -15.50 3.74 16.38
CA GLY A 353 -15.15 2.48 15.71
C GLY A 353 -14.19 2.65 14.54
N PRO A 354 -13.35 1.64 14.26
CA PRO A 354 -12.35 1.73 13.18
C PRO A 354 -13.02 1.80 11.80
N GLY A 355 -12.47 2.63 10.91
CA GLY A 355 -12.96 2.82 9.53
C GLY A 355 -14.23 3.66 9.40
N THR A 356 -14.86 4.12 10.49
CA THR A 356 -16.14 4.88 10.45
C THR A 356 -15.97 6.36 10.17
N TYR A 357 -14.75 6.89 10.29
CA TYR A 357 -14.48 8.32 10.16
C TYR A 357 -15.05 8.94 8.88
N SER A 358 -14.81 8.32 7.72
CA SER A 358 -15.29 8.82 6.43
C SER A 358 -16.81 8.90 6.29
N PHE A 359 -17.54 8.12 7.09
CA PHE A 359 -18.99 8.10 7.08
C PHE A 359 -19.62 9.10 8.06
N LEU A 360 -18.89 9.44 9.13
CA LEU A 360 -19.43 10.23 10.25
C LEU A 360 -18.92 11.66 10.30
N TYR A 361 -17.73 11.93 9.70
CA TYR A 361 -17.05 13.23 9.85
C TYR A 361 -17.88 14.43 9.37
N ALA A 362 -18.75 14.23 8.37
CA ALA A 362 -19.56 15.29 7.80
C ALA A 362 -20.48 15.96 8.84
N SER A 363 -21.04 15.18 9.76
CA SER A 363 -21.87 15.71 10.86
C SER A 363 -21.07 16.53 11.88
N TYR A 364 -19.75 16.37 11.91
CA TYR A 364 -18.85 17.10 12.79
C TYR A 364 -18.16 18.30 12.11
N GLN A 365 -18.46 18.55 10.84
CA GLN A 365 -18.00 19.77 10.16
C GLN A 365 -18.85 20.96 10.59
N ARG A 366 -18.22 22.11 10.74
CA ARG A 366 -18.93 23.38 10.90
C ARG A 366 -19.32 23.95 9.54
N SER A 367 -20.41 24.72 9.48
CA SER A 367 -20.95 25.30 8.23
C SER A 367 -19.92 26.06 7.39
N TYR A 368 -18.95 26.71 8.03
CA TYR A 368 -17.86 27.43 7.36
C TYR A 368 -16.66 26.55 6.98
N GLN A 369 -16.67 25.25 7.34
CA GLN A 369 -15.60 24.29 7.08
C GLN A 369 -15.92 23.33 5.92
N LEU A 370 -17.08 23.49 5.29
CA LEU A 370 -17.47 22.69 4.15
C LEU A 370 -16.52 22.99 2.99
N SER A 371 -15.70 22.01 2.61
CA SER A 371 -14.89 22.07 1.41
C SER A 371 -15.64 21.42 0.26
N THR A 372 -15.46 21.94 -0.95
CA THR A 372 -16.08 21.41 -2.18
C THR A 372 -15.54 20.04 -2.62
N ILE A 373 -14.59 19.48 -1.87
CA ILE A 373 -13.91 18.21 -2.17
C ILE A 373 -14.49 17.06 -1.31
N SER A 374 -15.50 17.30 -0.51
CA SER A 374 -16.16 16.29 0.35
C SER A 374 -17.06 15.34 -0.43
#